data_e051b8fe21433df33f5a2a22eaa18155
#
_entry.id   e051b8fe21433df33f5a2a22eaa18155
#
_cell.length_a   1.000
_cell.length_b   1.000
_cell.length_c   1.000
_cell.angle_alpha   90.00
_cell.angle_beta   90.00
_cell.angle_gamma   90.00
#
_symmetry.space_group_name_H-M   'P 1'
#
loop_
_entity.id
_entity.type
_entity.pdbx_description
1 polymer ?
#
loop_
_entity_poly.entity_id
_entity_poly.type
_entity_poly.pdbx_seq_one_letter_code
_entity_poly.pdbx_strand_id
1 'polypeptide(L)'
;MRTELDETKATVRRALEEVRRIARELRPEMLEQLGLVSALTALATKFADVSGIAVQRRFDDELPQLSDEAELAVYRVAQDGLTNIARHSGARNVELALERGPSSVTLRLVDDGRGLGGAQPADGGGMRGMRERALLVGGALAIKTGRRGGLEVRLEVPAEGAG
;
A
#
# COMPACT_ATOMS: atom_id res chain seq x y z
N MET A 1 22.31 -32.78 -5.84
CA MET A 1 20.92 -32.39 -5.53
C MET A 1 20.80 -31.36 -4.41
N ARG A 2 21.42 -31.49 -3.24
CA ARG A 2 21.42 -30.42 -2.21
C ARG A 2 22.16 -29.15 -2.66
N THR A 3 23.29 -29.29 -3.32
CA THR A 3 24.13 -28.16 -3.77
C THR A 3 23.40 -27.29 -4.82
N GLU A 4 22.69 -27.88 -5.77
CA GLU A 4 21.91 -27.16 -6.79
C GLU A 4 20.74 -26.37 -6.18
N LEU A 5 20.11 -26.93 -5.13
CA LEU A 5 19.04 -26.25 -4.41
C LEU A 5 19.55 -25.04 -3.63
N ASP A 6 20.75 -25.16 -3.06
CA ASP A 6 21.40 -24.07 -2.30
C ASP A 6 21.91 -22.95 -3.24
N GLU A 7 22.44 -23.31 -4.40
CA GLU A 7 22.81 -22.34 -5.46
C GLU A 7 21.60 -21.60 -6.01
N THR A 8 20.49 -22.31 -6.24
CA THR A 8 19.23 -21.70 -6.69
C THR A 8 18.68 -20.74 -5.64
N LYS A 9 18.69 -21.12 -4.36
CA LYS A 9 18.28 -20.24 -3.25
C LYS A 9 19.16 -18.99 -3.15
N ALA A 10 20.47 -19.14 -3.30
CA ALA A 10 21.41 -18.02 -3.27
C ALA A 10 21.20 -17.07 -4.46
N THR A 11 20.90 -17.60 -5.64
CA THR A 11 20.58 -16.79 -6.83
C THR A 11 19.28 -16.03 -6.67
N VAL A 12 18.25 -16.68 -6.16
CA VAL A 12 16.94 -16.02 -5.86
C VAL A 12 17.10 -14.93 -4.81
N ARG A 13 17.87 -15.16 -3.75
CA ARG A 13 18.14 -14.13 -2.74
C ARG A 13 18.86 -12.92 -3.33
N ARG A 14 19.86 -13.13 -4.16
CA ARG A 14 20.59 -12.04 -4.85
C ARG A 14 19.66 -11.25 -5.78
N ALA A 15 18.82 -11.93 -6.54
CA ALA A 15 17.84 -11.28 -7.40
C ALA A 15 16.82 -10.45 -6.60
N LEU A 16 16.35 -10.96 -5.45
CA LEU A 16 15.46 -10.22 -4.56
C LEU A 16 16.13 -9.00 -3.94
N GLU A 17 17.41 -9.11 -3.54
CA GLU A 17 18.19 -7.98 -3.02
C GLU A 17 18.40 -6.90 -4.08
N GLU A 18 18.68 -7.31 -5.32
CA GLU A 18 18.82 -6.39 -6.44
C GLU A 18 17.50 -5.67 -6.77
N VAL A 19 16.38 -6.39 -6.80
CA VAL A 19 15.04 -5.80 -6.97
C VAL A 19 14.72 -4.82 -5.85
N ARG A 20 15.05 -5.16 -4.60
CA ARG A 20 14.87 -4.26 -3.45
C ARG A 20 15.74 -3.00 -3.57
N ARG A 21 16.98 -3.15 -4.06
CA ARG A 21 17.88 -2.01 -4.29
C ARG A 21 17.31 -1.08 -5.36
N ILE A 22 16.88 -1.63 -6.49
CA ILE A 22 16.25 -0.86 -7.58
C ILE A 22 14.96 -0.18 -7.09
N ALA A 23 14.14 -0.87 -6.31
CA ALA A 23 12.91 -0.30 -5.73
C ALA A 23 13.20 0.86 -4.78
N ARG A 24 14.29 0.79 -4.00
CA ARG A 24 14.74 1.91 -3.14
C ARG A 24 15.25 3.09 -3.97
N GLU A 25 15.99 2.84 -5.05
CA GLU A 25 16.46 3.87 -5.99
C GLU A 25 15.29 4.54 -6.72
N LEU A 26 14.16 3.82 -6.93
CA LEU A 26 12.92 4.34 -7.50
C LEU A 26 11.93 4.88 -6.44
N ARG A 27 12.38 5.12 -5.22
CA ARG A 27 11.56 5.73 -4.17
C ARG A 27 11.09 7.13 -4.66
N PRO A 28 9.78 7.43 -4.55
CA PRO A 28 9.28 8.74 -4.95
C PRO A 28 10.01 9.86 -4.22
N GLU A 29 10.46 10.86 -4.97
CA GLU A 29 11.22 11.99 -4.41
C GLU A 29 10.47 12.71 -3.29
N MET A 30 9.15 12.89 -3.45
CA MET A 30 8.29 13.47 -2.43
C MET A 30 8.32 12.68 -1.12
N LEU A 31 8.33 11.34 -1.20
CA LEU A 31 8.41 10.46 -0.03
C LEU A 31 9.75 10.60 0.68
N GLU A 32 10.84 10.68 -0.09
CA GLU A 32 12.20 10.81 0.44
C GLU A 32 12.43 12.15 1.11
N GLN A 33 11.98 13.25 0.50
CA GLN A 33 12.22 14.61 0.97
C GLN A 33 11.25 15.09 2.04
N LEU A 34 9.98 14.75 1.93
CA LEU A 34 8.90 15.32 2.74
C LEU A 34 8.17 14.29 3.63
N GLY A 35 8.49 13.00 3.51
CA GLY A 35 7.89 11.94 4.29
C GLY A 35 6.53 11.45 3.79
N LEU A 36 6.01 10.44 4.48
CA LEU A 36 4.83 9.66 4.06
C LEU A 36 3.54 10.50 3.99
N VAL A 37 3.25 11.28 5.01
CA VAL A 37 2.01 12.09 5.08
C VAL A 37 1.96 13.10 3.93
N SER A 38 3.06 13.80 3.68
CA SER A 38 3.15 14.77 2.57
C SER A 38 3.05 14.10 1.22
N ALA A 39 3.70 12.94 1.05
CA ALA A 39 3.65 12.17 -0.19
C ALA A 39 2.22 11.64 -0.47
N LEU A 40 1.52 11.12 0.53
CA LEU A 40 0.14 10.68 0.39
C LEU A 40 -0.82 11.84 0.15
N THR A 41 -0.57 13.00 0.75
CA THR A 41 -1.34 14.21 0.50
C THR A 41 -1.24 14.64 -0.97
N ALA A 42 -0.03 14.68 -1.52
CA ALA A 42 0.20 15.01 -2.92
C ALA A 42 -0.42 13.96 -3.86
N LEU A 43 -0.29 12.68 -3.53
CA LEU A 43 -0.89 11.58 -4.27
C LEU A 43 -2.42 11.71 -4.33
N ALA A 44 -3.07 11.97 -3.20
CA ALA A 44 -4.51 12.15 -3.10
C ALA A 44 -5.00 13.38 -3.90
N THR A 45 -4.29 14.49 -3.83
CA THR A 45 -4.61 15.70 -4.59
C THR A 45 -4.52 15.45 -6.10
N LYS A 46 -3.42 14.86 -6.56
CA LYS A 46 -3.24 14.51 -7.98
C LYS A 46 -4.31 13.53 -8.46
N PHE A 47 -4.63 12.53 -7.65
CA PHE A 47 -5.69 11.57 -7.97
C PHE A 47 -7.05 12.25 -8.13
N ALA A 48 -7.45 13.10 -7.20
CA ALA A 48 -8.70 13.84 -7.27
C ALA A 48 -8.78 14.74 -8.52
N ASP A 49 -7.69 15.43 -8.85
CA ASP A 49 -7.62 16.33 -10.02
C ASP A 49 -7.75 15.56 -11.34
N VAL A 50 -7.14 14.39 -11.43
CA VAL A 50 -7.14 13.58 -12.67
C VAL A 50 -8.43 12.75 -12.81
N SER A 51 -8.91 12.13 -11.74
CA SER A 51 -10.05 11.22 -11.77
C SER A 51 -11.42 11.91 -11.61
N GLY A 52 -11.45 13.08 -11.00
CA GLY A 52 -12.68 13.74 -10.57
C GLY A 52 -13.35 13.10 -9.35
N ILE A 53 -12.70 12.12 -8.72
CA ILE A 53 -13.19 11.45 -7.51
C ILE A 53 -12.73 12.26 -6.29
N ALA A 54 -13.65 12.59 -5.39
CA ALA A 54 -13.31 13.32 -4.17
C ALA A 54 -12.54 12.43 -3.19
N VAL A 55 -11.45 12.94 -2.63
CA VAL A 55 -10.65 12.21 -1.63
C VAL A 55 -10.70 12.94 -0.29
N GLN A 56 -11.26 12.26 0.71
CA GLN A 56 -11.20 12.69 2.10
C GLN A 56 -9.97 12.09 2.75
N ARG A 57 -9.09 12.93 3.29
CA ARG A 57 -7.89 12.51 4.00
C ARG A 57 -8.10 12.57 5.51
N ARG A 58 -7.66 11.52 6.21
CA ARG A 58 -7.68 11.43 7.67
C ARG A 58 -6.37 10.82 8.16
N PHE A 59 -5.46 11.66 8.58
CA PHE A 59 -4.17 11.22 9.09
C PHE A 59 -4.08 11.54 10.58
N ASP A 60 -3.81 10.53 11.38
CA ASP A 60 -3.59 10.71 12.81
C ASP A 60 -2.32 11.55 13.05
N ASP A 61 -2.35 12.34 14.10
CA ASP A 61 -1.17 13.07 14.56
C ASP A 61 -0.17 12.09 15.19
N GLU A 62 1.12 12.45 15.16
CA GLU A 62 2.18 11.70 15.83
C GLU A 62 2.21 10.20 15.47
N LEU A 63 2.19 9.87 14.19
CA LEU A 63 2.34 8.49 13.73
C LEU A 63 3.70 7.92 14.20
N PRO A 64 3.74 6.64 14.63
CA PRO A 64 5.00 5.97 14.91
C PRO A 64 5.93 5.99 13.70
N GLN A 65 7.23 6.05 13.95
CA GLN A 65 8.22 6.02 12.90
C GLN A 65 8.20 4.67 12.18
N LEU A 66 8.23 4.72 10.85
CA LEU A 66 8.33 3.56 9.98
C LEU A 66 9.71 3.48 9.36
N SER A 67 10.13 2.27 9.00
CA SER A 67 11.30 2.10 8.15
C SER A 67 11.04 2.66 6.74
N ASP A 68 12.08 2.97 6.01
CA ASP A 68 11.99 3.44 4.62
C ASP A 68 11.22 2.46 3.73
N GLU A 69 11.44 1.16 3.93
CA GLU A 69 10.74 0.10 3.22
C GLU A 69 9.24 0.06 3.56
N ALA A 70 8.88 0.24 4.83
CA ALA A 70 7.49 0.27 5.26
C ALA A 70 6.76 1.50 4.72
N GLU A 71 7.36 2.68 4.76
CA GLU A 71 6.80 3.89 4.15
C GLU A 71 6.57 3.72 2.64
N LEU A 72 7.54 3.13 1.93
CA LEU A 72 7.41 2.86 0.50
C LEU A 72 6.28 1.87 0.23
N ALA A 73 6.16 0.80 1.03
CA ALA A 73 5.07 -0.17 0.90
C ALA A 73 3.71 0.49 1.08
N VAL A 74 3.54 1.32 2.12
CA VAL A 74 2.30 2.09 2.36
C VAL A 74 1.97 3.00 1.18
N TYR A 75 2.94 3.75 0.69
CA TYR A 75 2.75 4.65 -0.45
C TYR A 75 2.34 3.89 -1.71
N ARG A 76 3.00 2.79 -2.03
CA ARG A 76 2.71 1.98 -3.23
C ARG A 76 1.35 1.29 -3.15
N VAL A 77 0.97 0.79 -1.99
CA VAL A 77 -0.37 0.21 -1.79
C VAL A 77 -1.45 1.28 -1.93
N ALA A 78 -1.25 2.48 -1.40
CA ALA A 78 -2.16 3.59 -1.62
C ALA A 78 -2.27 3.96 -3.11
N GLN A 79 -1.15 4.06 -3.81
CA GLN A 79 -1.10 4.36 -5.24
C GLN A 79 -1.86 3.31 -6.08
N ASP A 80 -1.58 2.03 -5.85
CA ASP A 80 -2.23 0.94 -6.56
C ASP A 80 -3.73 0.86 -6.21
N GLY A 81 -4.08 1.08 -4.95
CA GLY A 81 -5.47 1.12 -4.49
C GLY A 81 -6.27 2.24 -5.14
N LEU A 82 -5.74 3.45 -5.19
CA LEU A 82 -6.37 4.58 -5.87
C LEU A 82 -6.51 4.31 -7.38
N THR A 83 -5.49 3.75 -8.02
CA THR A 83 -5.54 3.37 -9.43
C THR A 83 -6.65 2.34 -9.71
N ASN A 84 -6.79 1.33 -8.84
CA ASN A 84 -7.86 0.35 -8.94
C ASN A 84 -9.25 0.98 -8.78
N ILE A 85 -9.39 1.91 -7.85
CA ILE A 85 -10.63 2.66 -7.64
C ILE A 85 -11.01 3.44 -8.91
N ALA A 86 -10.07 4.19 -9.49
CA ALA A 86 -10.32 4.95 -10.71
C ALA A 86 -10.75 4.08 -11.89
N ARG A 87 -10.18 2.88 -12.00
CA ARG A 87 -10.44 1.98 -13.14
C ARG A 87 -11.70 1.12 -13.00
N HIS A 88 -12.06 0.72 -11.76
CA HIS A 88 -12.98 -0.39 -11.57
C HIS A 88 -14.16 -0.08 -10.65
N SER A 89 -14.09 0.91 -9.77
CA SER A 89 -15.07 1.06 -8.70
C SER A 89 -16.33 1.82 -9.10
N GLY A 90 -16.24 2.76 -10.01
CA GLY A 90 -17.33 3.72 -10.26
C GLY A 90 -17.62 4.63 -9.07
N ALA A 91 -16.68 4.74 -8.12
CA ALA A 91 -16.82 5.55 -6.91
C ALA A 91 -16.87 7.05 -7.22
N ARG A 92 -17.52 7.80 -6.32
CA ARG A 92 -17.50 9.26 -6.30
C ARG A 92 -16.64 9.81 -5.17
N ASN A 93 -16.51 9.04 -4.11
CA ASN A 93 -15.78 9.43 -2.91
C ASN A 93 -14.86 8.32 -2.45
N VAL A 94 -13.69 8.72 -1.96
CA VAL A 94 -12.68 7.85 -1.36
C VAL A 94 -12.23 8.46 -0.04
N GLU A 95 -12.11 7.63 0.99
CA GLU A 95 -11.43 7.97 2.22
C GLU A 95 -10.03 7.36 2.21
N LEU A 96 -9.01 8.18 2.42
CA LEU A 96 -7.62 7.77 2.60
C LEU A 96 -7.19 8.13 4.02
N ALA A 97 -6.89 7.13 4.83
CA ALA A 97 -6.54 7.33 6.23
C ALA A 97 -5.20 6.68 6.59
N LEU A 98 -4.46 7.32 7.50
CA LEU A 98 -3.38 6.73 8.27
C LEU A 98 -3.77 6.73 9.74
N GLU A 99 -3.88 5.56 10.32
CA GLU A 99 -4.30 5.34 11.69
C GLU A 99 -3.12 4.87 12.54
N ARG A 100 -2.97 5.48 13.72
CA ARG A 100 -1.96 5.09 14.69
C ARG A 100 -2.38 3.84 15.44
N GLY A 101 -1.54 2.81 15.44
CA GLY A 101 -1.63 1.67 16.36
C GLY A 101 -0.64 1.77 17.50
N PRO A 102 -0.68 0.86 18.49
CA PRO A 102 0.28 0.85 19.63
C PRO A 102 1.74 0.67 19.18
N SER A 103 1.96 -0.13 18.14
CA SER A 103 3.29 -0.43 17.56
C SER A 103 3.21 -0.60 16.04
N SER A 104 2.24 0.03 15.41
CA SER A 104 1.98 -0.09 13.99
C SER A 104 1.37 1.18 13.40
N VAL A 105 1.37 1.27 12.09
CA VAL A 105 0.60 2.25 11.32
C VAL A 105 -0.30 1.49 10.38
N THR A 106 -1.56 1.89 10.29
CA THR A 106 -2.52 1.30 9.36
C THR A 106 -2.90 2.31 8.28
N LEU A 107 -2.63 1.95 7.03
CA LEU A 107 -3.23 2.59 5.87
C LEU A 107 -4.63 2.01 5.67
N ARG A 108 -5.61 2.88 5.51
CA ARG A 108 -6.98 2.49 5.18
C ARG A 108 -7.46 3.30 3.98
N LEU A 109 -7.94 2.59 2.97
CA LEU A 109 -8.48 3.16 1.74
C LEU A 109 -9.88 2.58 1.53
N VAL A 110 -10.90 3.44 1.50
CA VAL A 110 -12.31 3.03 1.36
C VAL A 110 -12.98 3.85 0.29
N ASP A 111 -13.60 3.19 -0.67
CA ASP A 111 -14.44 3.86 -1.68
C ASP A 111 -15.93 3.56 -1.49
N ASP A 112 -16.76 4.36 -2.13
CA ASP A 112 -18.22 4.22 -2.15
C ASP A 112 -18.75 3.58 -3.45
N GLY A 113 -17.90 2.88 -4.18
CA GLY A 113 -18.23 2.28 -5.46
C GLY A 113 -18.90 0.91 -5.35
N ARG A 114 -18.67 0.05 -6.36
CA ARG A 114 -19.32 -1.25 -6.51
C ARG A 114 -18.76 -2.35 -5.61
N GLY A 115 -17.60 -2.14 -5.00
CA GLY A 115 -16.91 -3.17 -4.22
C GLY A 115 -16.47 -4.36 -5.08
N LEU A 116 -16.40 -5.52 -4.45
CA LEU A 116 -16.00 -6.77 -5.09
C LEU A 116 -17.14 -7.48 -5.85
N GLY A 117 -18.39 -6.97 -5.77
CA GLY A 117 -19.52 -7.56 -6.45
C GLY A 117 -19.81 -9.01 -6.07
N GLY A 118 -19.46 -9.43 -4.83
CA GLY A 118 -19.56 -10.82 -4.38
C GLY A 118 -18.44 -11.74 -4.86
N ALA A 119 -17.54 -11.25 -5.71
CA ALA A 119 -16.33 -11.97 -6.10
C ALA A 119 -15.26 -11.92 -5.00
N GLN A 120 -14.52 -12.99 -4.85
CA GLN A 120 -13.25 -12.96 -4.12
C GLN A 120 -12.32 -11.96 -4.84
N PRO A 121 -11.44 -11.20 -4.12
CA PRO A 121 -10.44 -10.40 -4.79
C PRO A 121 -9.67 -11.30 -5.75
N ALA A 122 -9.97 -11.18 -7.04
CA ALA A 122 -9.22 -11.90 -8.04
C ALA A 122 -7.75 -11.49 -7.92
N ASP A 123 -6.82 -12.44 -8.04
CA ASP A 123 -5.39 -12.17 -8.07
C ASP A 123 -4.99 -11.43 -9.38
N GLY A 124 -5.69 -10.33 -9.66
CA GLY A 124 -5.27 -9.36 -10.65
C GLY A 124 -3.93 -8.75 -10.23
N GLY A 125 -3.07 -8.43 -11.17
CA GLY A 125 -1.69 -8.01 -10.89
C GLY A 125 -1.52 -6.92 -9.82
N GLY A 126 -2.49 -6.02 -9.69
CA GLY A 126 -2.47 -4.97 -8.66
C GLY A 126 -2.65 -5.49 -7.23
N MET A 127 -3.63 -6.34 -6.99
CA MET A 127 -3.89 -6.90 -5.65
C MET A 127 -2.79 -7.86 -5.20
N ARG A 128 -2.26 -8.64 -6.13
CA ARG A 128 -1.11 -9.52 -5.87
C ARG A 128 0.12 -8.69 -5.48
N GLY A 129 0.42 -7.64 -6.21
CA GLY A 129 1.52 -6.73 -5.90
C GLY A 129 1.37 -6.07 -4.53
N MET A 130 0.16 -5.69 -4.12
CA MET A 130 -0.10 -5.16 -2.77
C MET A 130 0.22 -6.19 -1.68
N ARG A 131 -0.20 -7.47 -1.87
CA ARG A 131 0.08 -8.55 -0.92
C ARG A 131 1.57 -8.84 -0.80
N GLU A 132 2.27 -8.90 -1.92
CA GLU A 132 3.72 -9.12 -1.94
C GLU A 132 4.47 -7.99 -1.20
N ARG A 133 4.08 -6.73 -1.42
CA ARG A 133 4.66 -5.58 -0.70
C ARG A 133 4.39 -5.63 0.80
N ALA A 134 3.18 -5.99 1.21
CA ALA A 134 2.84 -6.16 2.62
C ALA A 134 3.73 -7.21 3.30
N LEU A 135 3.88 -8.37 2.67
CA LEU A 135 4.71 -9.46 3.19
C LEU A 135 6.18 -9.07 3.33
N LEU A 136 6.73 -8.31 2.37
CA LEU A 136 8.13 -7.88 2.38
C LEU A 136 8.50 -7.00 3.58
N VAL A 137 7.54 -6.31 4.16
CA VAL A 137 7.75 -5.42 5.32
C VAL A 137 7.16 -5.97 6.62
N GLY A 138 6.77 -7.24 6.62
CA GLY A 138 6.15 -7.88 7.79
C GLY A 138 4.77 -7.32 8.13
N GLY A 139 4.09 -6.73 7.15
CA GLY A 139 2.76 -6.16 7.28
C GLY A 139 1.64 -7.17 7.00
N ALA A 140 0.42 -6.76 7.32
CA ALA A 140 -0.81 -7.50 7.06
C ALA A 140 -1.74 -6.71 6.15
N LEU A 141 -2.13 -7.30 5.03
CA LEU A 141 -3.07 -6.69 4.07
C LEU A 141 -4.42 -7.41 4.11
N ALA A 142 -5.48 -6.65 4.23
CA ALA A 142 -6.86 -7.11 4.07
C ALA A 142 -7.57 -6.30 2.98
N ILE A 143 -8.26 -6.98 2.10
CA ILE A 143 -9.09 -6.37 1.04
C ILE A 143 -10.47 -7.00 1.14
N LYS A 144 -11.49 -6.17 1.34
CA LYS A 144 -12.88 -6.65 1.53
C LYS A 144 -13.88 -5.64 0.96
N THR A 145 -15.12 -6.04 0.81
CA THR A 145 -16.21 -5.12 0.57
C THR A 145 -16.46 -4.29 1.83
N GLY A 146 -16.44 -2.97 1.69
CA GLY A 146 -16.70 -2.02 2.77
C GLY A 146 -18.19 -2.02 3.19
N ARG A 147 -18.48 -1.46 4.36
CA ARG A 147 -19.85 -1.39 4.91
C ARG A 147 -20.84 -0.63 4.02
N ARG A 148 -20.35 0.28 3.17
CA ARG A 148 -21.17 1.08 2.23
C ARG A 148 -21.21 0.48 0.82
N GLY A 149 -20.76 -0.75 0.64
CA GLY A 149 -20.77 -1.46 -0.63
C GLY A 149 -19.52 -1.30 -1.48
N GLY A 150 -18.66 -0.31 -1.22
CA GLY A 150 -17.39 -0.10 -1.90
C GLY A 150 -16.28 -1.05 -1.44
N LEU A 151 -15.08 -0.85 -1.94
CA LEU A 151 -13.90 -1.62 -1.55
C LEU A 151 -13.22 -0.98 -0.34
N GLU A 152 -12.76 -1.80 0.58
CA GLU A 152 -11.87 -1.42 1.66
C GLU A 152 -10.54 -2.16 1.53
N VAL A 153 -9.46 -1.40 1.41
CA VAL A 153 -8.08 -1.89 1.50
C VAL A 153 -7.51 -1.43 2.83
N ARG A 154 -6.99 -2.37 3.61
CA ARG A 154 -6.35 -2.10 4.89
C ARG A 154 -4.97 -2.75 4.92
N LEU A 155 -3.93 -1.95 5.08
CA LEU A 155 -2.56 -2.39 5.26
C LEU A 155 -2.06 -1.93 6.63
N GLU A 156 -1.73 -2.88 7.49
CA GLU A 156 -1.05 -2.61 8.76
C GLU A 156 0.44 -2.95 8.62
N VAL A 157 1.31 -2.03 8.97
CA VAL A 157 2.76 -2.21 8.97
C VAL A 157 3.33 -1.96 10.35
N PRO A 158 4.32 -2.77 10.80
CA PRO A 158 4.95 -2.56 12.09
C PRO A 158 5.73 -1.24 12.12
N ALA A 159 5.70 -0.57 13.27
CA ALA A 159 6.55 0.58 13.53
C ALA A 159 8.01 0.15 13.67
N GLU A 160 8.95 1.07 13.44
CA GLU A 160 10.37 0.83 13.65
C GLU A 160 10.65 0.56 15.13
N GLY A 161 11.40 -0.51 15.41
CA GLY A 161 11.70 -0.92 16.79
C GLY A 161 10.58 -1.72 17.49
N ALA A 162 9.48 -2.03 16.82
CA ALA A 162 8.45 -2.96 17.28
C ALA A 162 8.91 -4.41 17.01
N GLY A 163 9.75 -4.93 17.87
CA GLY A 163 10.26 -6.30 17.83
C GLY A 163 10.10 -6.98 19.17
#